data_e09cede16377d6271830dc5bb3483bd4
#
_entry.id   e09cede16377d6271830dc5bb3483bd4
#
_cell.length_a   1.000
_cell.length_b   1.000
_cell.length_c   1.000
_cell.angle_alpha   90.00
_cell.angle_beta   90.00
_cell.angle_gamma   90.00
#
_symmetry.space_group_name_H-M   'P 1'
#
loop_
_entity.id
_entity.type
_entity.pdbx_description
1 polymer ?
#
loop_
_entity_poly.entity_id
_entity_poly.type
_entity_poly.pdbx_seq_one_letter_code
_entity_poly.pdbx_strand_id
1 'polypeptide(L)'
;MKELKKEFRWFNIMEYEKEENYLSKRHQEGWKFKRVTFPGVYTFERCEPEKVIYQLDYNKEGIKHQMEYVRMFEDCGWEYLTEFDGYNYFRKPADKMQQEEEIFCDDISRLDMMNRIFIGRVIPLIVILCGLIWQLYISATDHSERGWLPMVVVLVVIYIITFL
;
A
#
# COMPACT_ATOMS: atom_id res chain seq x y z
N MET A 1 -17.35 25.44 5.36
CA MET A 1 -17.14 23.97 5.44
C MET A 1 -16.41 23.57 4.18
N LYS A 2 -15.28 22.85 4.29
CA LYS A 2 -14.57 22.35 3.11
C LYS A 2 -15.35 21.17 2.53
N GLU A 3 -15.55 21.16 1.22
CA GLU A 3 -16.25 20.10 0.51
C GLU A 3 -15.39 18.83 0.52
N LEU A 4 -15.97 17.71 0.93
CA LEU A 4 -15.31 16.40 0.97
C LEU A 4 -15.96 15.47 -0.05
N LYS A 5 -15.13 14.75 -0.78
CA LYS A 5 -15.53 13.71 -1.73
C LYS A 5 -14.93 12.38 -1.32
N LYS A 6 -15.72 11.31 -1.42
CA LYS A 6 -15.25 9.95 -1.19
C LYS A 6 -15.36 9.15 -2.47
N GLU A 7 -14.31 8.41 -2.80
CA GLU A 7 -14.28 7.52 -3.95
C GLU A 7 -13.79 6.14 -3.52
N PHE A 8 -14.46 5.10 -3.96
CA PHE A 8 -13.97 3.74 -3.77
C PHE A 8 -13.07 3.37 -4.95
N ARG A 9 -11.84 2.95 -4.64
CA ARG A 9 -10.87 2.41 -5.59
C ARG A 9 -10.10 1.28 -4.94
N TRP A 10 -9.81 0.28 -5.74
CA TRP A 10 -8.96 -0.83 -5.33
C TRP A 10 -7.70 -0.84 -6.17
N PHE A 11 -6.56 -0.76 -5.53
CA PHE A 11 -5.26 -0.96 -6.14
C PHE A 11 -4.62 -2.19 -5.50
N ASN A 12 -3.98 -3.02 -6.32
CA ASN A 12 -3.14 -4.08 -5.82
C ASN A 12 -1.86 -3.45 -5.24
N ILE A 13 -1.27 -4.10 -4.25
CA ILE A 13 -0.04 -3.63 -3.60
C ILE A 13 1.13 -3.35 -4.57
N MET A 14 1.15 -4.03 -5.71
CA MET A 14 2.16 -3.81 -6.76
C MET A 14 1.79 -2.66 -7.71
N GLU A 15 0.60 -2.09 -7.58
CA GLU A 15 0.10 -1.01 -8.46
C GLU A 15 0.28 0.39 -7.85
N TYR A 16 1.22 0.56 -6.93
CA TYR A 16 1.50 1.83 -6.26
C TYR A 16 1.72 3.00 -7.24
N GLU A 17 2.39 2.78 -8.38
CA GLU A 17 2.56 3.81 -9.42
C GLU A 17 1.23 4.25 -10.05
N LYS A 18 0.29 3.33 -10.23
CA LYS A 18 -1.05 3.67 -10.75
C LYS A 18 -1.83 4.48 -9.71
N GLU A 19 -1.66 4.16 -8.44
CA GLU A 19 -2.26 4.88 -7.34
C GLU A 19 -1.70 6.30 -7.23
N GLU A 20 -0.38 6.49 -7.30
CA GLU A 20 0.31 7.80 -7.33
C GLU A 20 -0.22 8.68 -8.47
N ASN A 21 -0.29 8.10 -9.67
CA ASN A 21 -0.82 8.79 -10.86
C ASN A 21 -2.30 9.17 -10.69
N TYR A 22 -3.10 8.29 -10.08
CA TYR A 22 -4.50 8.56 -9.78
C TYR A 22 -4.63 9.75 -8.81
N LEU A 23 -3.87 9.78 -7.72
CA LEU A 23 -3.90 10.85 -6.74
C LEU A 23 -3.45 12.19 -7.34
N SER A 24 -2.38 12.18 -8.14
CA SER A 24 -1.86 13.35 -8.85
C SER A 24 -2.89 13.93 -9.81
N LYS A 25 -3.59 13.07 -10.57
CA LYS A 25 -4.66 13.47 -11.48
C LYS A 25 -5.84 14.10 -10.72
N ARG A 26 -6.25 13.51 -9.59
CA ARG A 26 -7.33 14.07 -8.77
C ARG A 26 -6.98 15.44 -8.22
N HIS A 27 -5.72 15.66 -7.83
CA HIS A 27 -5.28 16.98 -7.37
C HIS A 27 -5.35 18.03 -8.49
N GLN A 28 -4.95 17.68 -9.70
CA GLN A 28 -5.09 18.57 -10.88
C GLN A 28 -6.55 18.88 -11.21
N GLU A 29 -7.49 17.99 -10.86
CA GLU A 29 -8.94 18.22 -10.98
C GLU A 29 -9.53 19.06 -9.81
N GLY A 30 -8.69 19.50 -8.87
CA GLY A 30 -9.09 20.29 -7.71
C GLY A 30 -9.57 19.48 -6.52
N TRP A 31 -9.08 18.24 -6.38
CA TRP A 31 -9.39 17.33 -5.29
C TRP A 31 -8.11 16.79 -4.65
N LYS A 32 -7.66 17.41 -3.56
CA LYS A 32 -6.48 16.94 -2.83
C LYS A 32 -6.79 15.75 -1.96
N PHE A 33 -5.93 14.75 -2.00
CA PHE A 33 -6.01 13.56 -1.17
C PHE A 33 -5.77 13.89 0.30
N LYS A 34 -6.56 13.30 1.19
CA LYS A 34 -6.41 13.40 2.64
C LYS A 34 -6.03 12.09 3.30
N ARG A 35 -6.77 11.04 2.98
CA ARG A 35 -6.55 9.71 3.55
C ARG A 35 -7.27 8.65 2.74
N VAL A 36 -6.81 7.43 2.89
CA VAL A 36 -7.52 6.22 2.49
C VAL A 36 -7.92 5.42 3.73
N THR A 37 -9.01 4.70 3.66
CA THR A 37 -9.51 3.82 4.73
C THR A 37 -9.98 2.52 4.15
N PHE A 38 -9.83 1.43 4.91
CA PHE A 38 -10.31 0.11 4.49
C PHE A 38 -11.81 0.14 4.11
N PRO A 39 -12.25 -0.52 3.06
CA PRO A 39 -11.51 -1.40 2.13
C PRO A 39 -10.95 -0.71 0.85
N GLY A 40 -10.58 0.55 0.85
CA GLY A 40 -10.10 1.31 -0.31
C GLY A 40 -10.95 2.54 -0.58
N VAL A 41 -11.44 3.19 0.50
CA VAL A 41 -12.21 4.43 0.40
C VAL A 41 -11.28 5.63 0.52
N TYR A 42 -11.02 6.29 -0.61
CA TYR A 42 -10.23 7.52 -0.70
C TYR A 42 -11.07 8.72 -0.34
N THR A 43 -10.56 9.57 0.53
CA THR A 43 -11.20 10.82 0.93
C THR A 43 -10.40 12.00 0.39
N PHE A 44 -11.07 12.83 -0.39
CA PHE A 44 -10.53 14.05 -0.99
C PHE A 44 -11.18 15.28 -0.39
N GLU A 45 -10.45 16.39 -0.39
CA GLU A 45 -10.92 17.71 -0.01
C GLU A 45 -10.82 18.65 -1.21
N ARG A 46 -11.83 19.51 -1.42
CA ARG A 46 -11.80 20.51 -2.48
C ARG A 46 -10.63 21.47 -2.31
N CYS A 47 -9.87 21.68 -3.38
CA CYS A 47 -8.74 22.62 -3.41
C CYS A 47 -8.69 23.34 -4.77
N GLU A 48 -7.78 24.30 -4.91
CA GLU A 48 -7.41 24.82 -6.21
C GLU A 48 -6.64 23.77 -7.01
N PRO A 49 -6.92 23.62 -8.31
CA PRO A 49 -6.19 22.70 -9.18
C PRO A 49 -4.70 23.06 -9.22
N GLU A 50 -3.86 22.10 -8.84
CA GLU A 50 -2.41 22.27 -8.79
C GLU A 50 -1.73 20.99 -9.29
N LYS A 51 -0.58 21.15 -9.95
CA LYS A 51 0.24 20.01 -10.34
C LYS A 51 1.08 19.56 -9.14
N VAL A 52 0.65 18.49 -8.51
CA VAL A 52 1.29 17.90 -7.33
C VAL A 52 1.66 16.47 -7.65
N ILE A 53 2.83 16.05 -7.21
CA ILE A 53 3.32 14.69 -7.31
C ILE A 53 3.02 14.00 -5.99
N TYR A 54 2.43 12.81 -6.08
CA TYR A 54 2.23 11.90 -4.96
C TYR A 54 3.20 10.76 -5.09
N GLN A 55 3.76 10.34 -3.96
CA GLN A 55 4.61 9.15 -3.89
C GLN A 55 4.25 8.30 -2.68
N LEU A 56 4.32 6.99 -2.89
CA LEU A 56 4.06 5.97 -1.89
C LEU A 56 5.36 5.24 -1.57
N ASP A 57 5.72 5.17 -0.29
CA ASP A 57 6.84 4.35 0.17
C ASP A 57 6.36 3.26 1.14
N TYR A 58 6.74 2.02 0.85
CA TYR A 58 6.42 0.88 1.69
C TYR A 58 7.49 0.71 2.79
N ASN A 59 7.16 1.12 4.01
CA ASN A 59 8.05 1.00 5.15
C ASN A 59 7.33 0.45 6.39
N LYS A 60 7.20 -0.86 6.48
CA LYS A 60 6.57 -1.54 7.62
C LYS A 60 7.42 -1.45 8.91
N GLU A 61 8.73 -1.28 8.80
CA GLU A 61 9.63 -1.17 9.96
C GLU A 61 9.68 0.26 10.53
N GLY A 62 9.24 1.24 9.76
CA GLY A 62 9.26 2.67 10.10
C GLY A 62 8.44 3.06 11.33
N ILE A 63 7.55 2.20 11.83
CA ILE A 63 6.72 2.48 13.01
C ILE A 63 7.58 2.77 14.26
N LYS A 64 8.75 2.14 14.41
CA LYS A 64 9.66 2.38 15.55
C LYS A 64 10.41 3.71 15.46
N HIS A 65 10.64 4.24 14.25
CA HIS A 65 11.37 5.48 13.98
C HIS A 65 10.58 6.41 13.05
N GLN A 66 9.25 6.31 13.05
CA GLN A 66 8.37 7.04 12.14
C GLN A 66 8.66 8.55 12.13
N MET A 67 8.97 9.15 13.27
CA MET A 67 9.27 10.58 13.34
C MET A 67 10.58 10.95 12.62
N GLU A 68 11.64 10.13 12.76
CA GLU A 68 12.91 10.38 12.05
C GLU A 68 12.76 10.16 10.55
N TYR A 69 12.05 9.11 10.18
CA TYR A 69 11.73 8.78 8.81
C TYR A 69 10.91 9.89 8.12
N VAL A 70 9.83 10.35 8.74
CA VAL A 70 9.01 11.44 8.19
C VAL A 70 9.83 12.73 8.09
N ARG A 71 10.63 13.08 9.10
CA ARG A 71 11.50 14.27 9.06
C ARG A 71 12.49 14.24 7.90
N MET A 72 13.08 13.08 7.60
CA MET A 72 14.01 12.94 6.47
C MET A 72 13.33 13.31 5.14
N PHE A 73 12.06 12.92 4.95
CA PHE A 73 11.32 13.29 3.75
C PHE A 73 10.85 14.77 3.79
N GLU A 74 10.47 15.28 4.96
CA GLU A 74 10.12 16.69 5.13
C GLU A 74 11.33 17.60 4.86
N ASP A 75 12.53 17.22 5.27
CA ASP A 75 13.78 17.94 4.96
C ASP A 75 14.07 17.98 3.47
N CYS A 76 13.61 16.98 2.70
CA CYS A 76 13.64 16.96 1.24
C CYS A 76 12.45 17.69 0.60
N GLY A 77 11.58 18.34 1.38
CA GLY A 77 10.44 19.12 0.91
C GLY A 77 9.19 18.30 0.57
N TRP A 78 9.13 17.05 1.01
CA TRP A 78 7.94 16.23 0.90
C TRP A 78 7.02 16.47 2.10
N GLU A 79 5.71 16.51 1.87
CA GLU A 79 4.70 16.58 2.92
C GLU A 79 4.14 15.18 3.18
N TYR A 80 4.26 14.70 4.42
CA TYR A 80 3.63 13.47 4.87
C TYR A 80 2.13 13.66 5.04
N LEU A 81 1.32 12.69 4.60
CA LEU A 81 -0.13 12.76 4.65
C LEU A 81 -0.76 11.73 5.58
N THR A 82 -0.47 10.47 5.36
CA THR A 82 -1.07 9.35 6.09
C THR A 82 -0.31 8.06 5.82
N GLU A 83 -0.56 7.08 6.67
CA GLU A 83 -0.15 5.69 6.45
C GLU A 83 -1.39 4.83 6.19
N PHE A 84 -1.28 3.91 5.26
CA PHE A 84 -2.30 2.89 5.02
C PHE A 84 -1.67 1.63 4.45
N ASP A 85 -1.98 0.48 5.05
CA ASP A 85 -1.56 -0.86 4.62
C ASP A 85 -0.04 -1.02 4.43
N GLY A 86 0.77 -0.31 5.25
CA GLY A 86 2.23 -0.31 5.21
C GLY A 86 2.83 0.67 4.22
N TYR A 87 2.01 1.40 3.45
CA TYR A 87 2.44 2.50 2.62
C TYR A 87 2.32 3.83 3.34
N ASN A 88 3.38 4.63 3.27
CA ASN A 88 3.40 6.02 3.65
C ASN A 88 3.15 6.89 2.42
N TYR A 89 2.19 7.79 2.53
CA TYR A 89 1.78 8.69 1.46
C TYR A 89 2.42 10.04 1.63
N PHE A 90 3.17 10.46 0.61
CA PHE A 90 3.81 11.77 0.55
C PHE A 90 3.31 12.56 -0.65
N ARG A 91 3.43 13.88 -0.59
CA ARG A 91 3.20 14.76 -1.73
C ARG A 91 4.21 15.90 -1.78
N LYS A 92 4.48 16.39 -2.99
CA LYS A 92 5.34 17.57 -3.24
C LYS A 92 4.78 18.36 -4.42
N PRO A 93 4.68 19.72 -4.34
CA PRO A 93 4.32 20.53 -5.50
C PRO A 93 5.34 20.35 -6.62
N ALA A 94 4.85 20.21 -7.88
CA ALA A 94 5.71 19.90 -9.01
C ALA A 94 6.70 21.04 -9.35
N ASP A 95 6.38 22.29 -9.00
CA ASP A 95 7.24 23.45 -9.17
C ASP A 95 8.46 23.46 -8.24
N LYS A 96 8.39 22.71 -7.12
CA LYS A 96 9.47 22.56 -6.14
C LYS A 96 10.35 21.34 -6.39
N MET A 97 10.07 20.56 -7.44
CA MET A 97 10.91 19.44 -7.85
C MET A 97 12.15 19.96 -8.58
N GLN A 98 13.33 19.65 -8.05
CA GLN A 98 14.59 19.82 -8.76
C GLN A 98 14.82 18.57 -9.59
N GLN A 99 14.61 18.66 -10.92
CA GLN A 99 14.89 17.60 -11.93
C GLN A 99 14.65 16.16 -11.40
N GLU A 100 13.49 15.58 -11.71
CA GLU A 100 13.16 14.16 -11.48
C GLU A 100 13.55 13.60 -10.08
N GLU A 101 13.33 14.39 -9.03
CA GLU A 101 13.44 13.92 -7.66
C GLU A 101 12.29 12.95 -7.35
N GLU A 102 12.40 11.72 -7.78
CA GLU A 102 11.62 10.62 -7.19
C GLU A 102 12.16 10.38 -5.77
N ILE A 103 11.30 9.97 -4.84
CA ILE A 103 11.73 9.54 -3.48
C ILE A 103 12.80 8.45 -3.59
N PHE A 104 12.71 7.65 -4.64
CA PHE A 104 13.72 6.67 -4.99
C PHE A 104 14.69 7.27 -6.03
N CYS A 105 15.77 7.88 -5.53
CA CYS A 105 16.81 8.47 -6.38
C CYS A 105 17.59 7.44 -7.20
N ASP A 106 17.40 6.13 -6.97
CA ASP A 106 18.05 5.06 -7.70
C ASP A 106 17.20 3.77 -7.75
N ASP A 107 17.50 2.93 -8.73
CA ASP A 107 16.87 1.62 -8.90
C ASP A 107 17.07 0.70 -7.68
N ILE A 108 18.10 0.94 -6.88
CA ILE A 108 18.43 0.15 -5.67
C ILE A 108 17.36 0.38 -4.60
N SER A 109 16.96 1.63 -4.36
CA SER A 109 15.91 1.97 -3.38
C SER A 109 14.55 1.39 -3.77
N ARG A 110 14.24 1.37 -5.08
CA ARG A 110 13.03 0.70 -5.61
C ARG A 110 13.08 -0.80 -5.40
N LEU A 111 14.21 -1.42 -5.68
CA LEU A 111 14.42 -2.85 -5.44
C LEU A 111 14.31 -3.20 -3.96
N ASP A 112 14.84 -2.37 -3.07
CA ASP A 112 14.73 -2.57 -1.61
C ASP A 112 13.27 -2.47 -1.14
N MET A 113 12.49 -1.53 -1.67
CA MET A 113 11.06 -1.44 -1.38
C MET A 113 10.34 -2.70 -1.86
N MET A 114 10.55 -3.12 -3.10
CA MET A 114 9.95 -4.35 -3.65
C MET A 114 10.35 -5.60 -2.85
N ASN A 115 11.60 -5.69 -2.42
CA ASN A 115 12.09 -6.80 -1.59
C ASN A 115 11.41 -6.80 -0.20
N ARG A 116 11.21 -5.65 0.42
CA ARG A 116 10.46 -5.50 1.69
C ARG A 116 9.00 -5.95 1.54
N ILE A 117 8.33 -5.59 0.45
CA ILE A 117 6.97 -6.05 0.14
C ILE A 117 6.97 -7.57 -0.03
N PHE A 118 7.92 -8.11 -0.80
CA PHE A 118 8.01 -9.53 -1.08
C PHE A 118 8.21 -10.34 0.21
N ILE A 119 9.19 -9.96 1.03
CA ILE A 119 9.48 -10.64 2.31
C ILE A 119 8.31 -10.48 3.29
N GLY A 120 7.73 -9.29 3.39
CA GLY A 120 6.69 -9.00 4.37
C GLY A 120 5.33 -9.63 4.06
N ARG A 121 5.05 -9.93 2.80
CA ARG A 121 3.73 -10.41 2.35
C ARG A 121 3.76 -11.72 1.59
N VAL A 122 4.64 -11.86 0.61
CA VAL A 122 4.65 -13.05 -0.26
C VAL A 122 5.17 -14.28 0.49
N ILE A 123 6.21 -14.15 1.29
CA ILE A 123 6.77 -15.28 2.06
C ILE A 123 5.74 -15.86 3.04
N PRO A 124 5.05 -15.08 3.90
CA PRO A 124 4.00 -15.63 4.76
C PRO A 124 2.88 -16.33 3.98
N LEU A 125 2.51 -15.79 2.80
CA LEU A 125 1.51 -16.42 1.94
C LEU A 125 1.97 -17.82 1.46
N ILE A 126 3.23 -17.93 1.02
CA ILE A 126 3.82 -19.21 0.59
C ILE A 126 3.83 -20.22 1.74
N VAL A 127 4.22 -19.80 2.96
CA VAL A 127 4.25 -20.67 4.14
C VAL A 127 2.85 -21.22 4.44
N ILE A 128 1.82 -20.36 4.40
CA ILE A 128 0.44 -20.78 4.60
C ILE A 128 0.01 -21.75 3.51
N LEU A 129 0.33 -21.47 2.25
CA LEU A 129 -0.01 -22.33 1.11
C LEU A 129 0.64 -23.74 1.25
N CYS A 130 1.92 -23.79 1.63
CA CYS A 130 2.61 -25.06 1.90
C CYS A 130 1.96 -25.83 3.04
N GLY A 131 1.56 -25.14 4.13
CA GLY A 131 0.83 -25.75 5.24
C GLY A 131 -0.50 -26.35 4.81
N LEU A 132 -1.22 -25.68 3.90
CA LEU A 132 -2.47 -26.19 3.35
C LEU A 132 -2.29 -27.40 2.44
N ILE A 133 -1.29 -27.37 1.56
CA ILE A 133 -0.97 -28.52 0.69
C ILE A 133 -0.63 -29.72 1.57
N TRP A 134 0.18 -29.53 2.61
CA TRP A 134 0.51 -30.57 3.58
C TRP A 134 -0.73 -31.13 4.27
N GLN A 135 -1.63 -30.26 4.67
CA GLN A 135 -2.87 -30.66 5.32
C GLN A 135 -3.84 -31.39 4.39
N LEU A 136 -3.94 -30.97 3.12
CA LEU A 136 -4.69 -31.68 2.08
C LEU A 136 -4.13 -33.10 1.85
N TYR A 137 -2.79 -33.22 1.85
CA TYR A 137 -2.14 -34.53 1.70
C TYR A 137 -2.48 -35.46 2.86
N ILE A 138 -2.40 -35.00 4.11
CA ILE A 138 -2.79 -35.78 5.30
C ILE A 138 -4.27 -36.21 5.23
N SER A 139 -5.16 -35.26 4.90
CA SER A 139 -6.60 -35.55 4.81
C SER A 139 -6.98 -36.48 3.67
N ALA A 140 -6.16 -36.55 2.63
CA ALA A 140 -6.35 -37.53 1.55
C ALA A 140 -5.94 -38.96 1.95
N THR A 141 -4.95 -39.08 2.87
CA THR A 141 -4.46 -40.34 3.37
C THR A 141 -5.24 -40.87 4.59
N ASP A 142 -5.83 -39.95 5.39
CA ASP A 142 -6.60 -40.31 6.58
C ASP A 142 -8.06 -39.83 6.47
N HIS A 143 -9.00 -40.78 6.43
CA HIS A 143 -10.43 -40.50 6.19
C HIS A 143 -11.16 -39.95 7.41
N SER A 144 -10.51 -39.88 8.57
CA SER A 144 -11.16 -39.58 9.87
C SER A 144 -11.42 -38.07 10.08
N GLU A 145 -10.71 -37.15 9.40
CA GLU A 145 -10.61 -35.74 9.80
C GLU A 145 -11.13 -34.72 8.74
N ARG A 146 -12.13 -35.08 7.93
CA ARG A 146 -12.58 -34.22 6.81
C ARG A 146 -13.41 -32.98 7.19
N GLY A 147 -13.87 -32.87 8.44
CA GLY A 147 -14.86 -31.85 8.83
C GLY A 147 -14.38 -30.41 8.86
N TRP A 148 -13.09 -30.16 9.01
CA TRP A 148 -12.51 -28.79 9.13
C TRP A 148 -11.89 -28.25 7.83
N LEU A 149 -11.75 -29.06 6.80
CA LEU A 149 -11.19 -28.69 5.48
C LEU A 149 -11.87 -27.45 4.85
N PRO A 150 -13.21 -27.36 4.80
CA PRO A 150 -13.87 -26.18 4.24
C PRO A 150 -13.57 -24.91 5.01
N MET A 151 -13.40 -24.97 6.32
CA MET A 151 -13.06 -23.80 7.16
C MET A 151 -11.67 -23.25 6.83
N VAL A 152 -10.69 -24.13 6.60
CA VAL A 152 -9.33 -23.71 6.22
C VAL A 152 -9.30 -23.10 4.83
N VAL A 153 -10.02 -23.68 3.87
CA VAL A 153 -10.14 -23.11 2.52
C VAL A 153 -10.73 -21.70 2.57
N VAL A 154 -11.78 -21.47 3.38
CA VAL A 154 -12.38 -20.16 3.56
C VAL A 154 -11.40 -19.17 4.16
N LEU A 155 -10.64 -19.56 5.19
CA LEU A 155 -9.63 -18.69 5.82
C LEU A 155 -8.53 -18.28 4.83
N VAL A 156 -8.11 -19.19 3.95
CA VAL A 156 -7.11 -18.88 2.91
C VAL A 156 -7.65 -17.95 1.85
N VAL A 157 -8.87 -18.18 1.40
CA VAL A 157 -9.51 -17.27 0.44
C VAL A 157 -9.62 -15.87 1.04
N ILE A 158 -10.04 -15.75 2.30
CA ILE A 158 -10.09 -14.46 3.02
C ILE A 158 -8.69 -13.84 3.11
N TYR A 159 -7.67 -14.64 3.46
CA TYR A 159 -6.28 -14.16 3.53
C TYR A 159 -5.78 -13.67 2.17
N ILE A 160 -6.02 -14.42 1.10
CA ILE A 160 -5.65 -14.01 -0.27
C ILE A 160 -6.34 -12.70 -0.66
N ILE A 161 -7.64 -12.57 -0.38
CA ILE A 161 -8.41 -11.36 -0.70
C ILE A 161 -7.93 -10.14 0.11
N THR A 162 -7.49 -10.34 1.36
CA THR A 162 -7.05 -9.22 2.22
C THR A 162 -5.61 -8.79 1.96
N PHE A 163 -4.75 -9.68 1.42
CA PHE A 163 -3.31 -9.43 1.30
C PHE A 163 -2.77 -9.41 -0.15
N LEU A 164 -3.60 -9.68 -1.14
CA LEU A 164 -3.31 -9.52 -2.57
C LEU A 164 -4.04 -8.31 -3.14
#